data_db01002daad00272552d47fa6a9531de
#
_entry.id   db01002daad00272552d47fa6a9531de
#
_cell.length_a   1.000
_cell.length_b   1.000
_cell.length_c   1.000
_cell.angle_alpha   90.00
_cell.angle_beta   90.00
_cell.angle_gamma   90.00
#
_symmetry.space_group_name_H-M   'P 1'
#
loop_
_entity.id
_entity.type
_entity.pdbx_description
1 polymer ?
#
loop_
_entity_poly.entity_id
_entity_poly.type
_entity_poly.pdbx_seq_one_letter_code
_entity_poly.pdbx_strand_id
1 'polypeptide(L)'
;MKTKIASLIALFLTTVAINAQIDRSTMPKPGPDPVVKLGKPIKFTLDNGLKVIMVENHKLPRVSANLSIDNKPYLEGDIAGVSGMMGSLLGRGTKSISKDDFNEKVDFYGANISFFSSGAFGSSLTKYFPEILELMADGMQNPVFSKEEFDKELQVTLDNLKSNEKSVTSAARRVENVLTYGRNHPFGEFTSKESVEKITLENVINNYNTYYKPNNAYLVIEGDIDPKATKALVKDLFSGWQKGEIPTYKIPETKNVSNTEINFINMDNAVQSEIAIINNVDLTLGDDDYYAALLANNILGGGGTARLFMNLREDKGYTYGSYSSLRQNRYAGTFRATASVRNMVTDSSVVELQKEINKMRYKKVSAEELENSKEEYIGGFVMDVQKPRTVANFALNIERYNLPEDFYENYIKNIKAVTLDDVQNAAIKYFRGDQARIVITGKGIDVLKNLENTDYVIKYFDKEGNPTVKPPMTLPIPAGMTAENVVDKYIEAIGGKDKVDAIKTTMIVSNATIQGTPLVMTMKSSAPNKTLQEIAVMGNVMQKSVFNGETGYQSARGQKMDMQQAQIDEAKANLVPFSDMAYKKGTLDRIEPIDGVNYYVVQFNDTEVFYD
;
A
#
# COMPACT_ATOMS: atom_id res chain seq x y z
N MET A 1 36.80 -55.47 -32.30
CA MET A 1 35.34 -55.58 -32.37
C MET A 1 34.64 -54.94 -31.17
N LYS A 2 35.06 -55.16 -29.92
CA LYS A 2 34.40 -54.60 -28.71
C LYS A 2 34.36 -53.07 -28.70
N THR A 3 35.41 -52.38 -29.15
CA THR A 3 35.46 -50.89 -29.19
C THR A 3 34.52 -50.29 -30.26
N LYS A 4 34.33 -50.95 -31.40
CA LYS A 4 33.38 -50.47 -32.43
C LYS A 4 31.92 -50.63 -32.03
N ILE A 5 31.60 -51.66 -31.25
CA ILE A 5 30.27 -51.90 -30.70
C ILE A 5 29.96 -50.88 -29.60
N ALA A 6 30.92 -50.54 -28.72
CA ALA A 6 30.77 -49.50 -27.70
C ALA A 6 30.56 -48.11 -28.32
N SER A 7 31.27 -47.77 -29.41
CA SER A 7 31.07 -46.51 -30.13
C SER A 7 29.71 -46.44 -30.82
N LEU A 8 29.19 -47.52 -31.36
CA LEU A 8 27.86 -47.61 -31.95
C LEU A 8 26.74 -47.49 -30.90
N ILE A 9 26.91 -48.08 -29.73
CA ILE A 9 25.97 -47.95 -28.61
C ILE A 9 25.98 -46.49 -28.05
N ALA A 10 27.15 -45.88 -27.92
CA ALA A 10 27.27 -44.48 -27.53
C ALA A 10 26.62 -43.53 -28.51
N LEU A 11 26.79 -43.76 -29.82
CA LEU A 11 26.15 -42.97 -30.87
C LEU A 11 24.62 -43.15 -30.89
N PHE A 12 24.13 -44.36 -30.63
CA PHE A 12 22.69 -44.65 -30.55
C PHE A 12 22.08 -44.03 -29.30
N LEU A 13 22.76 -44.00 -28.14
CA LEU A 13 22.32 -43.32 -26.93
C LEU A 13 22.28 -41.79 -27.09
N THR A 14 23.21 -41.21 -27.86
CA THR A 14 23.18 -39.77 -28.14
C THR A 14 22.04 -39.36 -29.10
N THR A 15 21.68 -40.20 -30.05
CA THR A 15 20.54 -39.94 -30.97
C THR A 15 19.18 -40.09 -30.28
N VAL A 16 19.07 -40.98 -29.30
CA VAL A 16 17.85 -41.13 -28.47
C VAL A 16 17.69 -39.93 -27.50
N ALA A 17 18.81 -39.41 -26.98
CA ALA A 17 18.76 -38.21 -26.11
C ALA A 17 18.32 -36.92 -26.84
N ILE A 18 18.63 -36.80 -28.15
CA ILE A 18 18.23 -35.64 -28.98
C ILE A 18 16.72 -35.62 -29.23
N ASN A 19 16.05 -36.78 -29.24
CA ASN A 19 14.60 -36.86 -29.43
C ASN A 19 13.81 -36.71 -28.10
N ALA A 20 14.49 -36.62 -26.95
CA ALA A 20 13.87 -36.43 -25.65
C ALA A 20 13.73 -34.95 -25.25
N GLN A 21 14.16 -34.00 -26.10
CA GLN A 21 13.88 -32.60 -25.87
C GLN A 21 12.40 -32.34 -26.14
N ILE A 22 11.70 -31.97 -25.07
CA ILE A 22 10.31 -31.49 -25.17
C ILE A 22 10.33 -30.29 -26.13
N ASP A 23 9.59 -30.39 -27.23
CA ASP A 23 9.38 -29.26 -28.14
C ASP A 23 8.62 -28.17 -27.38
N ARG A 24 9.33 -27.09 -27.07
CA ARG A 24 8.78 -25.92 -26.37
C ARG A 24 8.28 -24.84 -27.33
N SER A 25 8.31 -25.09 -28.63
CA SER A 25 7.80 -24.16 -29.65
C SER A 25 6.29 -24.14 -29.72
N THR A 26 5.62 -25.18 -29.20
CA THR A 26 4.17 -25.26 -29.11
C THR A 26 3.73 -25.40 -27.67
N MET A 27 2.72 -24.64 -27.25
CA MET A 27 2.10 -24.82 -25.94
C MET A 27 1.50 -26.24 -25.84
N PRO A 28 1.63 -26.90 -24.68
CA PRO A 28 0.89 -28.13 -24.40
C PRO A 28 -0.60 -27.91 -24.61
N LYS A 29 -1.29 -28.89 -25.19
CA LYS A 29 -2.76 -28.81 -25.24
C LYS A 29 -3.33 -28.77 -23.83
N PRO A 30 -4.38 -27.95 -23.59
CA PRO A 30 -5.05 -27.95 -22.30
C PRO A 30 -5.49 -29.36 -21.92
N GLY A 31 -5.34 -29.73 -20.65
CA GLY A 31 -5.93 -30.94 -20.10
C GLY A 31 -7.45 -30.84 -20.02
N PRO A 32 -8.13 -31.94 -19.61
CA PRO A 32 -9.56 -31.85 -19.31
C PRO A 32 -9.81 -30.86 -18.18
N ASP A 33 -11.00 -30.27 -18.20
CA ASP A 33 -11.40 -29.33 -17.15
C ASP A 33 -11.22 -29.91 -15.76
N PRO A 34 -10.60 -29.16 -14.84
CA PRO A 34 -10.41 -29.63 -13.48
C PRO A 34 -11.75 -29.80 -12.78
N VAL A 35 -12.00 -30.98 -12.21
CA VAL A 35 -13.16 -31.23 -11.37
C VAL A 35 -12.79 -30.84 -9.94
N VAL A 36 -13.30 -29.72 -9.48
CA VAL A 36 -13.08 -29.26 -8.11
C VAL A 36 -14.14 -29.86 -7.19
N LYS A 37 -13.71 -30.65 -6.20
CA LYS A 37 -14.57 -31.10 -5.11
C LYS A 37 -14.28 -30.24 -3.88
N LEU A 38 -15.20 -29.38 -3.54
CA LEU A 38 -15.13 -28.61 -2.30
C LEU A 38 -15.46 -29.55 -1.12
N GLY A 39 -14.62 -29.53 -0.09
CA GLY A 39 -14.94 -30.20 1.17
C GLY A 39 -16.24 -29.61 1.75
N LYS A 40 -17.07 -30.43 2.40
CA LYS A 40 -18.29 -29.93 3.04
C LYS A 40 -17.96 -29.34 4.41
N PRO A 41 -18.08 -28.02 4.60
CA PRO A 41 -17.91 -27.40 5.91
C PRO A 41 -18.96 -27.88 6.91
N ILE A 42 -18.57 -28.06 8.14
CA ILE A 42 -19.51 -28.35 9.23
C ILE A 42 -19.95 -27.01 9.82
N LYS A 43 -21.27 -26.75 9.80
CA LYS A 43 -21.84 -25.50 10.28
C LYS A 43 -22.75 -25.76 11.48
N PHE A 44 -22.69 -24.90 12.50
CA PHE A 44 -23.64 -24.87 13.61
C PHE A 44 -23.66 -23.52 14.28
N THR A 45 -24.69 -23.27 15.05
CA THR A 45 -24.84 -22.01 15.82
C THR A 45 -24.97 -22.34 17.29
N LEU A 46 -24.28 -21.59 18.16
CA LEU A 46 -24.45 -21.67 19.60
C LEU A 46 -25.72 -20.91 20.04
N ASP A 47 -26.22 -21.20 21.25
CA ASP A 47 -27.44 -20.58 21.80
C ASP A 47 -27.29 -19.06 21.99
N ASN A 48 -26.07 -18.56 22.12
CA ASN A 48 -25.77 -17.13 22.16
C ASN A 48 -25.66 -16.47 20.78
N GLY A 49 -25.90 -17.22 19.69
CA GLY A 49 -25.94 -16.72 18.33
C GLY A 49 -24.60 -16.78 17.57
N LEU A 50 -23.48 -17.21 18.20
CA LEU A 50 -22.21 -17.41 17.50
C LEU A 50 -22.35 -18.47 16.43
N LYS A 51 -22.09 -18.11 15.19
CA LYS A 51 -22.08 -19.03 14.04
C LYS A 51 -20.70 -19.63 13.88
N VAL A 52 -20.63 -20.95 13.79
CA VAL A 52 -19.36 -21.70 13.71
C VAL A 52 -19.30 -22.48 12.40
N ILE A 53 -18.18 -22.34 11.72
CA ILE A 53 -17.84 -23.05 10.48
C ILE A 53 -16.55 -23.81 10.71
N MET A 54 -16.54 -25.12 10.46
CA MET A 54 -15.33 -25.96 10.59
C MET A 54 -15.00 -26.63 9.27
N VAL A 55 -13.73 -26.64 8.91
CA VAL A 55 -13.19 -27.33 7.72
C VAL A 55 -12.07 -28.27 8.15
N GLU A 56 -12.34 -29.57 8.09
CA GLU A 56 -11.40 -30.61 8.43
C GLU A 56 -10.38 -30.84 7.31
N ASN A 57 -9.08 -30.85 7.66
CA ASN A 57 -7.98 -31.13 6.74
C ASN A 57 -6.74 -31.67 7.47
N HIS A 58 -6.41 -32.94 7.25
CA HIS A 58 -5.32 -33.65 7.94
C HIS A 58 -3.98 -33.65 7.16
N LYS A 59 -3.82 -32.78 6.15
CA LYS A 59 -2.56 -32.75 5.36
C LYS A 59 -1.37 -32.25 6.18
N LEU A 60 -1.60 -31.36 7.11
CA LEU A 60 -0.59 -30.80 8.01
C LEU A 60 -1.14 -30.78 9.45
N PRO A 61 -0.31 -31.04 10.47
CA PRO A 61 -0.74 -31.04 11.88
C PRO A 61 -0.86 -29.59 12.42
N ARG A 62 -1.69 -28.77 11.77
CA ARG A 62 -1.90 -27.34 12.09
C ARG A 62 -3.38 -27.02 12.07
N VAL A 63 -3.78 -26.12 12.97
CA VAL A 63 -5.14 -25.61 13.05
C VAL A 63 -5.10 -24.09 13.14
N SER A 64 -6.05 -23.43 12.49
CA SER A 64 -6.28 -22.01 12.61
C SER A 64 -7.73 -21.73 13.01
N ALA A 65 -7.94 -20.73 13.84
CA ALA A 65 -9.24 -20.18 14.20
C ALA A 65 -9.29 -18.70 13.82
N ASN A 66 -10.33 -18.30 13.09
CA ASN A 66 -10.59 -16.92 12.74
C ASN A 66 -11.98 -16.53 13.22
N LEU A 67 -12.05 -15.66 14.20
CA LEU A 67 -13.31 -15.08 14.65
C LEU A 67 -13.47 -13.70 14.03
N SER A 68 -14.59 -13.47 13.37
CA SER A 68 -14.91 -12.18 12.76
C SER A 68 -16.26 -11.65 13.24
N ILE A 69 -16.26 -10.39 13.67
CA ILE A 69 -17.47 -9.64 14.03
C ILE A 69 -18.00 -8.98 12.75
N ASP A 70 -19.26 -9.23 12.40
CA ASP A 70 -19.87 -8.76 11.15
C ASP A 70 -20.75 -7.52 11.38
N ASN A 71 -20.22 -6.52 12.06
CA ASN A 71 -20.93 -5.27 12.26
C ASN A 71 -21.16 -4.53 10.94
N LYS A 72 -22.34 -3.92 10.79
CA LYS A 72 -22.54 -2.92 9.75
C LYS A 72 -21.58 -1.74 10.01
N PRO A 73 -21.00 -1.15 8.97
CA PRO A 73 -20.22 0.07 9.13
C PRO A 73 -21.01 1.16 9.85
N TYR A 74 -20.38 1.86 10.76
CA TYR A 74 -20.95 2.97 11.52
C TYR A 74 -19.95 4.09 11.65
N LEU A 75 -20.44 5.32 11.84
CA LEU A 75 -19.60 6.49 12.14
C LEU A 75 -19.19 6.48 13.60
N GLU A 76 -17.92 6.73 13.86
CA GLU A 76 -17.36 6.93 15.20
C GLU A 76 -17.42 8.42 15.61
N GLY A 77 -17.60 9.31 14.64
CA GLY A 77 -17.79 10.74 14.82
C GLY A 77 -16.57 11.42 15.45
N ASP A 78 -16.81 12.18 16.52
CA ASP A 78 -15.78 12.97 17.21
C ASP A 78 -14.64 12.14 17.81
N ILE A 79 -14.83 10.82 17.94
CA ILE A 79 -13.85 9.88 18.48
C ILE A 79 -13.41 8.85 17.43
N ALA A 80 -13.35 9.28 16.14
CA ALA A 80 -12.89 8.43 15.05
C ALA A 80 -11.52 7.83 15.34
N GLY A 81 -11.41 6.49 15.23
CA GLY A 81 -10.26 5.69 15.63
C GLY A 81 -10.47 4.88 16.91
N VAL A 82 -11.61 5.06 17.62
CA VAL A 82 -11.88 4.36 18.89
C VAL A 82 -11.94 2.83 18.70
N SER A 83 -12.53 2.33 17.61
CA SER A 83 -12.55 0.89 17.33
C SER A 83 -11.15 0.34 17.03
N GLY A 84 -10.34 1.09 16.31
CA GLY A 84 -8.93 0.74 16.08
C GLY A 84 -8.15 0.63 17.40
N MET A 85 -8.27 1.63 18.25
CA MET A 85 -7.65 1.65 19.58
C MET A 85 -8.15 0.50 20.46
N MET A 86 -9.45 0.22 20.45
CA MET A 86 -10.03 -0.93 21.16
C MET A 86 -9.40 -2.23 20.67
N GLY A 87 -9.27 -2.42 19.34
CA GLY A 87 -8.64 -3.61 18.76
C GLY A 87 -7.18 -3.79 19.17
N SER A 88 -6.41 -2.70 19.22
CA SER A 88 -4.98 -2.71 19.64
C SER A 88 -4.82 -3.02 21.15
N LEU A 89 -5.82 -2.74 21.97
CA LEU A 89 -5.81 -3.01 23.40
C LEU A 89 -6.30 -4.41 23.76
N LEU A 90 -6.97 -5.12 22.86
CA LEU A 90 -7.29 -6.53 23.04
C LEU A 90 -6.00 -7.37 23.13
N GLY A 91 -5.99 -8.37 24.01
CA GLY A 91 -4.81 -9.22 24.22
C GLY A 91 -3.69 -8.57 25.05
N ARG A 92 -3.92 -7.37 25.62
CA ARG A 92 -2.98 -6.71 26.54
C ARG A 92 -3.17 -7.17 28.00
N GLY A 93 -3.62 -8.39 28.19
CA GLY A 93 -3.98 -9.02 29.44
C GLY A 93 -5.48 -9.26 29.54
N THR A 94 -5.85 -10.24 30.36
CA THR A 94 -7.23 -10.62 30.65
C THR A 94 -7.49 -10.61 32.14
N LYS A 95 -8.70 -10.90 32.56
CA LYS A 95 -9.03 -11.05 34.00
C LYS A 95 -8.30 -12.21 34.64
N SER A 96 -7.87 -13.20 33.87
CA SER A 96 -7.26 -14.45 34.33
C SER A 96 -5.74 -14.50 34.20
N ILE A 97 -5.17 -13.71 33.26
CA ILE A 97 -3.75 -13.78 32.92
C ILE A 97 -3.18 -12.40 32.56
N SER A 98 -1.97 -12.10 33.04
CA SER A 98 -1.27 -10.87 32.70
C SER A 98 -0.87 -10.83 31.23
N LYS A 99 -0.55 -9.64 30.70
CA LYS A 99 -0.04 -9.46 29.33
C LYS A 99 1.24 -10.27 29.07
N ASP A 100 2.17 -10.25 30.01
CA ASP A 100 3.46 -10.91 29.87
C ASP A 100 3.31 -12.42 29.88
N ASP A 101 2.53 -12.96 30.83
CA ASP A 101 2.23 -14.39 30.88
C ASP A 101 1.43 -14.86 29.65
N PHE A 102 0.54 -14.02 29.11
CA PHE A 102 -0.20 -14.31 27.89
C PHE A 102 0.78 -14.48 26.70
N ASN A 103 1.68 -13.52 26.53
CA ASN A 103 2.68 -13.56 25.46
C ASN A 103 3.66 -14.73 25.63
N GLU A 104 4.14 -14.98 26.87
CA GLU A 104 5.02 -16.12 27.18
C GLU A 104 4.36 -17.44 26.81
N LYS A 105 3.07 -17.63 27.12
CA LYS A 105 2.35 -18.85 26.74
C LYS A 105 2.23 -19.00 25.22
N VAL A 106 1.88 -17.93 24.49
CA VAL A 106 1.78 -17.96 23.02
C VAL A 106 3.12 -18.33 22.40
N ASP A 107 4.20 -17.72 22.88
CA ASP A 107 5.57 -18.00 22.42
C ASP A 107 6.02 -19.43 22.76
N PHE A 108 5.71 -19.91 23.98
CA PHE A 108 6.02 -21.28 24.43
C PHE A 108 5.39 -22.35 23.52
N TYR A 109 4.15 -22.11 23.06
CA TYR A 109 3.48 -23.03 22.14
C TYR A 109 3.89 -22.83 20.68
N GLY A 110 4.75 -21.86 20.37
CA GLY A 110 5.12 -21.50 19.00
C GLY A 110 3.90 -21.14 18.15
N ALA A 111 2.92 -20.51 18.79
CA ALA A 111 1.64 -20.15 18.20
C ALA A 111 1.59 -18.69 17.78
N ASN A 112 0.51 -18.30 17.14
CA ASN A 112 0.20 -16.91 16.87
C ASN A 112 -1.23 -16.62 17.31
N ILE A 113 -1.42 -15.53 18.07
CA ILE A 113 -2.73 -14.95 18.37
C ILE A 113 -2.66 -13.46 18.03
N SER A 114 -3.62 -12.96 17.29
CA SER A 114 -3.75 -11.55 16.92
C SER A 114 -5.18 -11.09 17.15
N PHE A 115 -5.36 -9.88 17.68
CA PHE A 115 -6.65 -9.27 17.91
C PHE A 115 -6.82 -8.04 17.03
N PHE A 116 -8.07 -7.77 16.61
CA PHE A 116 -8.43 -6.67 15.75
C PHE A 116 -9.75 -6.04 16.23
N SER A 117 -10.05 -4.85 15.76
CA SER A 117 -11.36 -4.23 15.98
C SER A 117 -12.53 -5.08 15.49
N SER A 118 -12.31 -5.91 14.49
CA SER A 118 -13.32 -6.77 13.85
C SER A 118 -13.19 -8.26 14.21
N GLY A 119 -12.38 -8.63 15.21
CA GLY A 119 -12.26 -10.03 15.60
C GLY A 119 -10.89 -10.45 16.10
N ALA A 120 -10.59 -11.75 15.95
CA ALA A 120 -9.29 -12.32 16.33
C ALA A 120 -8.90 -13.49 15.42
N PHE A 121 -7.61 -13.75 15.34
CA PHE A 121 -7.02 -14.87 14.65
C PHE A 121 -6.10 -15.63 15.59
N GLY A 122 -6.19 -16.97 15.59
CA GLY A 122 -5.28 -17.85 16.32
C GLY A 122 -4.81 -18.99 15.44
N SER A 123 -3.55 -19.41 15.55
CA SER A 123 -3.03 -20.58 14.85
C SER A 123 -1.93 -21.28 15.63
N SER A 124 -1.91 -22.62 15.56
CA SER A 124 -0.91 -23.45 16.23
C SER A 124 -0.77 -24.82 15.58
N LEU A 125 0.15 -25.62 16.12
CA LEU A 125 0.10 -27.06 15.89
C LEU A 125 -1.16 -27.67 16.54
N THR A 126 -1.69 -28.73 15.93
CA THR A 126 -2.91 -29.44 16.38
C THR A 126 -2.90 -29.77 17.87
N LYS A 127 -1.77 -30.26 18.38
CA LYS A 127 -1.63 -30.69 19.79
C LYS A 127 -1.76 -29.54 20.80
N TYR A 128 -1.58 -28.29 20.38
CA TYR A 128 -1.66 -27.10 21.24
C TYR A 128 -2.89 -26.22 20.94
N PHE A 129 -3.69 -26.65 19.97
CA PHE A 129 -4.84 -25.85 19.53
C PHE A 129 -5.87 -25.62 20.64
N PRO A 130 -6.20 -26.58 21.53
CA PRO A 130 -7.12 -26.33 22.62
C PRO A 130 -6.69 -25.14 23.50
N GLU A 131 -5.41 -25.11 23.91
CA GLU A 131 -4.85 -24.07 24.76
C GLU A 131 -4.82 -22.71 24.05
N ILE A 132 -4.53 -22.72 22.75
CA ILE A 132 -4.50 -21.48 21.95
C ILE A 132 -5.90 -20.94 21.68
N LEU A 133 -6.89 -21.81 21.47
CA LEU A 133 -8.28 -21.38 21.34
C LEU A 133 -8.83 -20.86 22.66
N GLU A 134 -8.43 -21.43 23.81
CA GLU A 134 -8.76 -20.95 25.15
C GLU A 134 -8.18 -19.54 25.38
N LEU A 135 -6.87 -19.34 25.11
CA LEU A 135 -6.24 -18.02 25.23
C LEU A 135 -6.90 -16.97 24.31
N MET A 136 -7.21 -17.35 23.08
CA MET A 136 -7.91 -16.47 22.14
C MET A 136 -9.32 -16.12 22.65
N ALA A 137 -10.05 -17.11 23.16
CA ALA A 137 -11.40 -16.92 23.71
C ALA A 137 -11.38 -16.01 24.94
N ASP A 138 -10.41 -16.20 25.85
CA ASP A 138 -10.26 -15.38 27.04
C ASP A 138 -9.87 -13.95 26.70
N GLY A 139 -8.90 -13.75 25.80
CA GLY A 139 -8.51 -12.41 25.32
C GLY A 139 -9.64 -11.65 24.66
N MET A 140 -10.59 -12.35 24.03
CA MET A 140 -11.76 -11.73 23.41
C MET A 140 -12.90 -11.46 24.37
N GLN A 141 -13.16 -12.34 25.34
CA GLN A 141 -14.33 -12.28 26.20
C GLN A 141 -14.06 -11.57 27.52
N ASN A 142 -12.84 -11.60 27.99
CA ASN A 142 -12.43 -11.10 29.30
C ASN A 142 -11.27 -10.09 29.25
N PRO A 143 -11.19 -9.18 28.25
CA PRO A 143 -10.07 -8.25 28.18
C PRO A 143 -10.02 -7.33 29.40
N VAL A 144 -8.82 -6.91 29.77
CA VAL A 144 -8.59 -5.84 30.74
C VAL A 144 -8.04 -4.63 30.01
N PHE A 145 -8.85 -3.58 29.95
CA PHE A 145 -8.44 -2.28 29.42
C PHE A 145 -7.84 -1.44 30.55
N SER A 146 -6.51 -1.49 30.71
CA SER A 146 -5.83 -0.71 31.73
C SER A 146 -5.55 0.72 31.26
N LYS A 147 -5.53 1.68 32.20
CA LYS A 147 -5.17 3.07 31.89
C LYS A 147 -3.74 3.19 31.34
N GLU A 148 -2.83 2.37 31.85
CA GLU A 148 -1.43 2.36 31.41
C GLU A 148 -1.29 1.96 29.94
N GLU A 149 -1.89 0.83 29.51
CA GLU A 149 -1.83 0.38 28.12
C GLU A 149 -2.62 1.33 27.20
N PHE A 150 -3.72 1.92 27.67
CA PHE A 150 -4.46 2.94 26.94
C PHE A 150 -3.59 4.18 26.66
N ASP A 151 -2.90 4.72 27.67
CA ASP A 151 -2.05 5.90 27.49
C ASP A 151 -0.89 5.63 26.54
N LYS A 152 -0.29 4.43 26.60
CA LYS A 152 0.74 4.01 25.65
C LYS A 152 0.19 3.94 24.21
N GLU A 153 -0.97 3.32 24.01
CA GLU A 153 -1.58 3.17 22.68
C GLU A 153 -2.02 4.52 22.12
N LEU A 154 -2.55 5.41 22.98
CA LEU A 154 -2.88 6.79 22.60
C LEU A 154 -1.65 7.51 22.04
N GLN A 155 -0.52 7.43 22.77
CA GLN A 155 0.72 8.05 22.33
C GLN A 155 1.25 7.45 21.03
N VAL A 156 1.27 6.11 20.90
CA VAL A 156 1.67 5.40 19.67
C VAL A 156 0.80 5.83 18.48
N THR A 157 -0.50 5.96 18.69
CA THR A 157 -1.43 6.40 17.65
C THR A 157 -1.14 7.83 17.20
N LEU A 158 -0.92 8.75 18.15
CA LEU A 158 -0.56 10.15 17.85
C LEU A 158 0.79 10.25 17.11
N ASP A 159 1.79 9.47 17.52
CA ASP A 159 3.10 9.44 16.87
C ASP A 159 3.02 8.87 15.44
N ASN A 160 2.19 7.85 15.22
CA ASN A 160 1.91 7.31 13.90
C ASN A 160 1.21 8.33 13.00
N LEU A 161 0.22 9.07 13.51
CA LEU A 161 -0.44 10.14 12.77
C LEU A 161 0.54 11.24 12.39
N LYS A 162 1.38 11.67 13.32
CA LYS A 162 2.43 12.67 13.07
C LYS A 162 3.46 12.19 12.03
N SER A 163 3.90 10.94 12.13
CA SER A 163 4.83 10.34 11.15
C SER A 163 4.22 10.28 9.75
N ASN A 164 2.91 10.00 9.65
CA ASN A 164 2.18 9.91 8.39
C ASN A 164 1.73 11.28 7.84
N GLU A 165 1.95 12.38 8.57
CA GLU A 165 1.48 13.71 8.15
C GLU A 165 2.07 14.18 6.82
N LYS A 166 3.34 13.81 6.56
CA LYS A 166 4.06 14.13 5.31
C LYS A 166 3.98 13.01 4.26
N SER A 167 3.25 11.95 4.53
CA SER A 167 3.11 10.83 3.59
C SER A 167 2.14 11.17 2.47
N VAL A 168 2.64 11.28 1.25
CA VAL A 168 1.87 11.54 0.04
C VAL A 168 0.80 10.46 -0.18
N THR A 169 1.17 9.19 -0.02
CA THR A 169 0.27 8.04 -0.18
C THR A 169 -0.84 8.04 0.88
N SER A 170 -0.52 8.40 2.14
CA SER A 170 -1.51 8.49 3.22
C SER A 170 -2.51 9.62 2.96
N ALA A 171 -2.05 10.78 2.51
CA ALA A 171 -2.90 11.89 2.11
C ALA A 171 -3.80 11.51 0.93
N ALA A 172 -3.22 10.91 -0.13
CA ALA A 172 -3.96 10.44 -1.30
C ALA A 172 -5.11 9.51 -0.90
N ARG A 173 -4.83 8.46 -0.10
CA ARG A 173 -5.83 7.49 0.35
C ARG A 173 -6.94 8.13 1.18
N ARG A 174 -6.57 9.01 2.10
CA ARG A 174 -7.55 9.73 2.93
C ARG A 174 -8.49 10.54 2.08
N VAL A 175 -7.96 11.36 1.19
CA VAL A 175 -8.77 12.23 0.33
C VAL A 175 -9.59 11.42 -0.68
N GLU A 176 -9.04 10.35 -1.27
CA GLU A 176 -9.80 9.41 -2.08
C GLU A 176 -11.06 8.92 -1.34
N ASN A 177 -10.91 8.46 -0.10
CA ASN A 177 -12.04 7.95 0.69
C ASN A 177 -13.06 9.05 1.00
N VAL A 178 -12.58 10.22 1.46
CA VAL A 178 -13.45 11.37 1.77
C VAL A 178 -14.28 11.79 0.56
N LEU A 179 -13.66 11.88 -0.61
CA LEU A 179 -14.35 12.33 -1.83
C LEU A 179 -15.24 11.24 -2.44
N THR A 180 -14.86 9.97 -2.30
CA THR A 180 -15.63 8.85 -2.85
C THR A 180 -16.88 8.56 -2.05
N TYR A 181 -16.78 8.57 -0.72
CA TYR A 181 -17.88 8.18 0.15
C TYR A 181 -18.57 9.36 0.84
N GLY A 182 -17.86 10.47 1.02
CA GLY A 182 -18.31 11.60 1.84
C GLY A 182 -17.97 11.44 3.33
N ARG A 183 -17.79 12.55 4.03
CA ARG A 183 -17.40 12.57 5.46
C ARG A 183 -18.45 11.95 6.39
N ASN A 184 -19.71 11.97 5.97
CA ASN A 184 -20.82 11.41 6.76
C ASN A 184 -21.06 9.93 6.44
N HIS A 185 -20.14 9.28 5.73
CA HIS A 185 -20.17 7.86 5.44
C HIS A 185 -19.04 7.16 6.20
N PRO A 186 -19.26 5.98 6.81
CA PRO A 186 -18.23 5.29 7.60
C PRO A 186 -16.93 5.01 6.83
N PHE A 187 -16.99 4.85 5.51
CA PHE A 187 -15.79 4.62 4.68
C PHE A 187 -15.09 5.91 4.27
N GLY A 188 -15.73 7.08 4.46
CA GLY A 188 -15.13 8.39 4.23
C GLY A 188 -14.64 9.07 5.51
N GLU A 189 -15.00 8.51 6.68
CA GLU A 189 -14.45 8.92 7.96
C GLU A 189 -12.98 8.48 8.10
N PHE A 190 -12.19 9.28 8.78
CA PHE A 190 -10.78 8.94 9.05
C PHE A 190 -10.37 9.37 10.45
N THR A 191 -9.39 8.66 10.98
CA THR A 191 -8.77 8.98 12.27
C THR A 191 -7.88 10.22 12.13
N SER A 192 -8.13 11.25 12.92
CA SER A 192 -7.34 12.48 12.98
C SER A 192 -6.71 12.66 14.37
N LYS A 193 -5.78 13.60 14.49
CA LYS A 193 -5.21 13.97 15.78
C LYS A 193 -6.32 14.45 16.74
N GLU A 194 -7.20 15.30 16.25
CA GLU A 194 -8.30 15.89 17.01
C GLU A 194 -9.30 14.84 17.50
N SER A 195 -9.59 13.82 16.70
CA SER A 195 -10.46 12.72 17.12
C SER A 195 -9.80 11.81 18.15
N VAL A 196 -8.51 11.49 17.95
CA VAL A 196 -7.73 10.63 18.86
C VAL A 196 -7.55 11.28 20.23
N GLU A 197 -7.26 12.58 20.28
CA GLU A 197 -7.13 13.32 21.56
C GLU A 197 -8.43 13.37 22.38
N LYS A 198 -9.60 13.14 21.75
CA LYS A 198 -10.90 13.06 22.44
C LYS A 198 -11.24 11.65 22.92
N ILE A 199 -10.53 10.62 22.45
CA ILE A 199 -10.80 9.24 22.88
C ILE A 199 -10.42 9.08 24.35
N THR A 200 -11.34 8.50 25.12
CA THR A 200 -11.12 8.13 26.52
C THR A 200 -11.12 6.62 26.69
N LEU A 201 -10.54 6.12 27.77
CA LEU A 201 -10.62 4.70 28.13
C LEU A 201 -12.08 4.22 28.24
N GLU A 202 -12.98 5.05 28.72
CA GLU A 202 -14.41 4.74 28.79
C GLU A 202 -15.01 4.56 27.39
N ASN A 203 -14.62 5.39 26.40
CA ASN A 203 -15.06 5.22 25.01
C ASN A 203 -14.61 3.86 24.44
N VAL A 204 -13.39 3.43 24.72
CA VAL A 204 -12.86 2.11 24.30
C VAL A 204 -13.68 0.98 24.91
N ILE A 205 -13.94 1.04 26.23
CA ILE A 205 -14.75 0.04 26.96
C ILE A 205 -16.18 0.00 26.42
N ASN A 206 -16.77 1.16 26.15
CA ASN A 206 -18.12 1.26 25.61
C ASN A 206 -18.21 0.72 24.18
N ASN A 207 -17.20 0.98 23.32
CA ASN A 207 -17.11 0.42 21.97
C ASN A 207 -17.06 -1.11 22.02
N TYR A 208 -16.18 -1.68 22.86
CA TYR A 208 -16.10 -3.12 23.07
C TYR A 208 -17.45 -3.71 23.54
N ASN A 209 -18.02 -3.14 24.59
CA ASN A 209 -19.28 -3.62 25.18
C ASN A 209 -20.47 -3.55 24.20
N THR A 210 -20.46 -2.59 23.28
CA THR A 210 -21.53 -2.41 22.29
C THR A 210 -21.39 -3.35 21.11
N TYR A 211 -20.21 -3.47 20.54
CA TYR A 211 -20.02 -4.07 19.23
C TYR A 211 -19.39 -5.46 19.25
N TYR A 212 -18.75 -5.87 20.34
CA TYR A 212 -18.06 -7.16 20.43
C TYR A 212 -19.01 -8.23 20.98
N LYS A 213 -19.91 -8.72 20.13
CA LYS A 213 -21.01 -9.62 20.52
C LYS A 213 -21.03 -10.93 19.70
N PRO A 214 -21.31 -12.09 20.34
CA PRO A 214 -21.34 -13.38 19.66
C PRO A 214 -22.44 -13.51 18.62
N ASN A 215 -23.59 -12.89 18.85
CA ASN A 215 -24.75 -12.99 17.96
C ASN A 215 -24.58 -12.27 16.61
N ASN A 216 -23.47 -11.59 16.42
CA ASN A 216 -23.04 -10.99 15.15
C ASN A 216 -21.64 -11.47 14.73
N ALA A 217 -21.22 -12.65 15.19
CA ALA A 217 -19.89 -13.16 14.95
C ALA A 217 -19.93 -14.52 14.24
N TYR A 218 -18.85 -14.75 13.48
CA TYR A 218 -18.52 -16.02 12.85
C TYR A 218 -17.19 -16.52 13.40
N LEU A 219 -17.15 -17.76 13.88
CA LEU A 219 -15.93 -18.46 14.21
C LEU A 219 -15.66 -19.52 13.14
N VAL A 220 -14.57 -19.34 12.42
CA VAL A 220 -14.14 -20.25 11.35
C VAL A 220 -12.91 -21.00 11.85
N ILE A 221 -12.97 -22.35 11.91
CA ILE A 221 -11.87 -23.22 12.33
C ILE A 221 -11.51 -24.13 11.17
N GLU A 222 -10.23 -24.18 10.84
CA GLU A 222 -9.73 -24.96 9.72
C GLU A 222 -8.43 -25.70 10.08
N GLY A 223 -8.26 -26.91 9.55
CA GLY A 223 -7.03 -27.69 9.73
C GLY A 223 -7.25 -29.10 10.26
N ASP A 224 -6.24 -29.62 10.92
CA ASP A 224 -6.20 -30.99 11.45
C ASP A 224 -6.99 -31.08 12.78
N ILE A 225 -8.31 -31.15 12.63
CA ILE A 225 -9.28 -31.19 13.75
C ILE A 225 -10.08 -32.47 13.76
N ASP A 226 -10.46 -32.93 14.96
CA ASP A 226 -11.61 -33.81 15.14
C ASP A 226 -12.86 -32.94 15.32
N PRO A 227 -13.83 -33.02 14.42
CA PRO A 227 -15.00 -32.14 14.45
C PRO A 227 -15.85 -32.29 15.73
N LYS A 228 -15.92 -33.49 16.30
CA LYS A 228 -16.72 -33.74 17.50
C LYS A 228 -16.07 -33.13 18.73
N ALA A 229 -14.77 -33.36 18.90
CA ALA A 229 -13.98 -32.77 19.99
C ALA A 229 -13.91 -31.25 19.88
N THR A 230 -13.66 -30.73 18.68
CA THR A 230 -13.60 -29.29 18.41
C THR A 230 -14.95 -28.61 18.68
N LYS A 231 -16.06 -29.22 18.29
CA LYS A 231 -17.40 -28.69 18.61
C LYS A 231 -17.65 -28.64 20.11
N ALA A 232 -17.20 -29.65 20.86
CA ALA A 232 -17.33 -29.67 22.33
C ALA A 232 -16.50 -28.55 22.96
N LEU A 233 -15.25 -28.38 22.52
CA LEU A 233 -14.33 -27.33 22.98
C LEU A 233 -14.89 -25.93 22.69
N VAL A 234 -15.41 -25.69 21.47
CA VAL A 234 -16.04 -24.41 21.11
C VAL A 234 -17.25 -24.10 21.99
N LYS A 235 -18.08 -25.11 22.28
CA LYS A 235 -19.22 -24.93 23.18
C LYS A 235 -18.76 -24.57 24.59
N ASP A 236 -17.76 -25.23 25.11
CA ASP A 236 -17.21 -24.97 26.44
C ASP A 236 -16.67 -23.53 26.53
N LEU A 237 -15.84 -23.13 25.58
CA LEU A 237 -15.17 -21.83 25.60
C LEU A 237 -16.06 -20.61 25.26
N PHE A 238 -17.05 -20.79 24.39
CA PHE A 238 -17.79 -19.64 23.85
C PHE A 238 -19.26 -19.55 24.28
N SER A 239 -19.86 -20.58 24.87
CA SER A 239 -21.29 -20.52 25.29
C SER A 239 -21.56 -19.48 26.36
N GLY A 240 -20.57 -19.15 27.19
CA GLY A 240 -20.65 -18.11 28.21
C GLY A 240 -20.59 -16.67 27.69
N TRP A 241 -20.19 -16.46 26.43
CA TRP A 241 -20.09 -15.13 25.84
C TRP A 241 -21.47 -14.50 25.64
N GLN A 242 -21.66 -13.34 26.26
CA GLN A 242 -22.99 -12.72 26.37
C GLN A 242 -23.41 -12.05 25.06
N LYS A 243 -24.56 -12.48 24.53
CA LYS A 243 -25.21 -11.80 23.41
C LYS A 243 -25.78 -10.44 23.84
N GLY A 244 -26.02 -9.56 22.88
CA GLY A 244 -26.60 -8.24 23.13
C GLY A 244 -27.19 -7.62 21.89
N GLU A 245 -27.87 -6.52 22.07
CA GLU A 245 -28.35 -5.69 20.97
C GLU A 245 -27.18 -4.93 20.37
N ILE A 246 -27.13 -4.90 19.04
CA ILE A 246 -26.12 -4.18 18.27
C ILE A 246 -26.83 -3.05 17.54
N PRO A 247 -26.41 -1.79 17.73
CA PRO A 247 -27.02 -0.66 17.05
C PRO A 247 -26.96 -0.82 15.54
N THR A 248 -28.05 -0.47 14.87
CA THR A 248 -28.10 -0.45 13.40
C THR A 248 -28.20 0.99 12.92
N TYR A 249 -27.38 1.33 11.92
CA TYR A 249 -27.32 2.67 11.35
C TYR A 249 -27.73 2.61 9.88
N LYS A 250 -28.37 3.69 9.42
CA LYS A 250 -28.58 3.88 7.99
C LYS A 250 -27.27 4.39 7.39
N ILE A 251 -26.70 3.59 6.49
CA ILE A 251 -25.51 4.00 5.74
C ILE A 251 -25.96 4.97 4.65
N PRO A 252 -25.35 6.16 4.53
CA PRO A 252 -25.65 7.10 3.46
C PRO A 252 -25.37 6.49 2.07
N GLU A 253 -26.18 6.85 1.09
CA GLU A 253 -25.91 6.47 -0.30
C GLU A 253 -24.70 7.25 -0.84
N THR A 254 -23.85 6.56 -1.56
CA THR A 254 -22.74 7.17 -2.28
C THR A 254 -23.16 7.59 -3.68
N LYS A 255 -22.60 8.67 -4.20
CA LYS A 255 -22.94 9.19 -5.53
C LYS A 255 -21.69 9.49 -6.34
N ASN A 256 -21.71 9.12 -7.60
CA ASN A 256 -20.70 9.56 -8.55
C ASN A 256 -20.91 11.04 -8.90
N VAL A 257 -19.86 11.68 -9.41
CA VAL A 257 -19.97 13.01 -9.99
C VAL A 257 -20.73 12.97 -11.31
N SER A 258 -21.31 14.11 -11.73
CA SER A 258 -22.06 14.17 -12.99
C SER A 258 -21.14 14.08 -14.21
N ASN A 259 -19.96 14.67 -14.11
CA ASN A 259 -18.90 14.62 -15.12
C ASN A 259 -17.59 14.33 -14.43
N THR A 260 -16.68 13.67 -15.13
CA THR A 260 -15.34 13.41 -14.61
C THR A 260 -14.60 14.71 -14.33
N GLU A 261 -13.97 14.78 -13.17
CA GLU A 261 -13.26 15.94 -12.67
C GLU A 261 -11.93 15.55 -12.02
N ILE A 262 -10.96 16.45 -12.03
CA ILE A 262 -9.70 16.32 -11.29
C ILE A 262 -9.88 16.93 -9.90
N ASN A 263 -9.48 16.18 -8.90
CA ASN A 263 -9.45 16.58 -7.50
C ASN A 263 -7.97 16.58 -7.07
N PHE A 264 -7.36 17.76 -7.01
CA PHE A 264 -5.93 17.90 -6.80
C PHE A 264 -5.61 18.23 -5.34
N ILE A 265 -4.62 17.54 -4.80
CA ILE A 265 -4.07 17.73 -3.46
C ILE A 265 -2.59 18.11 -3.59
N ASN A 266 -2.22 19.30 -3.11
CA ASN A 266 -0.84 19.74 -3.12
C ASN A 266 -0.06 19.15 -1.95
N MET A 267 1.06 18.49 -2.27
CA MET A 267 2.06 18.01 -1.31
C MET A 267 3.43 18.43 -1.84
N ASP A 268 4.03 19.47 -1.25
CA ASP A 268 5.28 20.07 -1.74
C ASP A 268 6.47 19.10 -1.70
N ASN A 269 6.40 18.10 -0.82
CA ASN A 269 7.40 17.05 -0.71
C ASN A 269 7.15 15.84 -1.63
N ALA A 270 6.14 15.89 -2.51
CA ALA A 270 5.85 14.78 -3.42
C ALA A 270 6.86 14.71 -4.57
N VAL A 271 7.67 13.65 -4.60
CA VAL A 271 8.59 13.34 -5.71
C VAL A 271 7.91 12.60 -6.84
N GLN A 272 6.74 12.01 -6.56
CA GLN A 272 5.86 11.34 -7.50
C GLN A 272 4.42 11.77 -7.24
N SER A 273 3.61 11.79 -8.29
CA SER A 273 2.16 11.98 -8.15
C SER A 273 1.48 10.63 -7.95
N GLU A 274 0.61 10.55 -6.95
CA GLU A 274 -0.35 9.47 -6.79
C GLU A 274 -1.61 9.81 -7.59
N ILE A 275 -2.01 8.96 -8.51
CA ILE A 275 -3.20 9.11 -9.34
C ILE A 275 -4.17 7.99 -9.04
N ALA A 276 -5.43 8.33 -8.80
CA ALA A 276 -6.53 7.36 -8.72
C ALA A 276 -7.73 7.87 -9.53
N ILE A 277 -8.17 7.09 -10.50
CA ILE A 277 -9.46 7.29 -11.17
C ILE A 277 -10.44 6.37 -10.46
N ILE A 278 -11.45 6.95 -9.79
CA ILE A 278 -12.33 6.21 -8.90
C ILE A 278 -13.79 6.58 -9.11
N ASN A 279 -14.66 5.58 -9.09
CA ASN A 279 -16.10 5.75 -9.02
C ASN A 279 -16.75 4.70 -8.09
N ASN A 280 -17.90 5.06 -7.53
CA ASN A 280 -18.72 4.12 -6.77
C ASN A 280 -19.42 3.14 -7.72
N VAL A 281 -19.55 1.91 -7.27
CA VAL A 281 -20.25 0.83 -7.98
C VAL A 281 -21.20 0.12 -7.03
N ASP A 282 -22.33 -0.33 -7.58
CA ASP A 282 -23.25 -1.24 -6.90
C ASP A 282 -23.00 -2.64 -7.47
N LEU A 283 -22.08 -3.36 -6.84
CA LEU A 283 -21.69 -4.71 -7.23
C LEU A 283 -21.50 -5.56 -5.97
N THR A 284 -22.20 -6.69 -5.97
CA THR A 284 -22.09 -7.73 -4.95
C THR A 284 -21.65 -9.07 -5.54
N LEU A 285 -21.28 -10.03 -4.68
CA LEU A 285 -20.91 -11.38 -5.12
C LEU A 285 -22.06 -12.15 -5.79
N GLY A 286 -23.30 -11.80 -5.43
CA GLY A 286 -24.50 -12.48 -5.93
C GLY A 286 -25.07 -11.93 -7.24
N ASP A 287 -24.48 -10.88 -7.79
CA ASP A 287 -24.98 -10.26 -9.02
C ASP A 287 -24.66 -11.12 -10.25
N ASP A 288 -25.58 -11.17 -11.20
CA ASP A 288 -25.48 -12.00 -12.41
C ASP A 288 -24.25 -11.66 -13.26
N ASP A 289 -23.85 -10.38 -13.27
CA ASP A 289 -22.70 -9.88 -14.03
C ASP A 289 -21.39 -9.83 -13.22
N TYR A 290 -21.37 -10.42 -12.01
CA TYR A 290 -20.18 -10.46 -11.14
C TYR A 290 -18.96 -11.04 -11.86
N TYR A 291 -19.11 -12.19 -12.53
CA TYR A 291 -17.98 -12.84 -13.20
C TYR A 291 -17.48 -12.04 -14.41
N ALA A 292 -18.39 -11.41 -15.14
CA ALA A 292 -18.04 -10.52 -16.25
C ALA A 292 -17.29 -9.29 -15.77
N ALA A 293 -17.72 -8.69 -14.67
CA ALA A 293 -17.06 -7.55 -14.05
C ALA A 293 -15.65 -7.91 -13.51
N LEU A 294 -15.51 -9.10 -12.93
CA LEU A 294 -14.25 -9.64 -12.46
C LEU A 294 -13.23 -9.78 -13.61
N LEU A 295 -13.64 -10.41 -14.72
CA LEU A 295 -12.79 -10.59 -15.91
C LEU A 295 -12.47 -9.26 -16.59
N ALA A 296 -13.45 -8.34 -16.69
CA ALA A 296 -13.22 -7.00 -17.22
C ALA A 296 -12.15 -6.25 -16.44
N ASN A 297 -12.20 -6.29 -15.11
CA ASN A 297 -11.17 -5.65 -14.27
C ASN A 297 -9.80 -6.34 -14.40
N ASN A 298 -9.75 -7.66 -14.52
CA ASN A 298 -8.50 -8.38 -14.72
C ASN A 298 -7.82 -7.95 -16.01
N ILE A 299 -8.55 -7.91 -17.12
CA ILE A 299 -8.01 -7.47 -18.42
C ILE A 299 -7.53 -6.03 -18.37
N LEU A 300 -8.26 -5.14 -17.68
CA LEU A 300 -7.88 -3.74 -17.57
C LEU A 300 -6.61 -3.55 -16.73
N GLY A 301 -6.55 -4.11 -15.52
CA GLY A 301 -5.48 -3.80 -14.59
C GLY A 301 -5.25 -4.84 -13.49
N GLY A 302 -5.61 -6.12 -13.72
CA GLY A 302 -5.48 -7.18 -12.73
C GLY A 302 -4.06 -7.68 -12.47
N GLY A 303 -3.11 -7.40 -13.36
CA GLY A 303 -1.75 -7.92 -13.24
C GLY A 303 -0.75 -7.33 -14.22
N GLY A 304 0.44 -7.91 -14.30
CA GLY A 304 1.56 -7.44 -15.13
C GLY A 304 1.36 -7.60 -16.64
N THR A 305 0.36 -8.35 -17.08
CA THR A 305 -0.02 -8.51 -18.49
C THR A 305 -1.24 -7.68 -18.86
N ALA A 306 -1.85 -7.02 -17.88
CA ALA A 306 -3.05 -6.22 -18.08
C ALA A 306 -2.77 -4.89 -18.82
N ARG A 307 -3.80 -4.32 -19.43
CA ARG A 307 -3.66 -3.15 -20.32
C ARG A 307 -3.01 -1.95 -19.64
N LEU A 308 -3.39 -1.63 -18.39
CA LEU A 308 -2.83 -0.50 -17.66
C LEU A 308 -1.32 -0.67 -17.43
N PHE A 309 -0.91 -1.86 -17.01
CA PHE A 309 0.50 -2.15 -16.78
C PHE A 309 1.31 -2.11 -18.09
N MET A 310 0.81 -2.76 -19.12
CA MET A 310 1.49 -2.80 -20.44
C MET A 310 1.59 -1.40 -21.07
N ASN A 311 0.57 -0.56 -20.92
CA ASN A 311 0.59 0.81 -21.45
C ASN A 311 1.53 1.70 -20.61
N LEU A 312 1.25 1.91 -19.32
CA LEU A 312 1.93 2.94 -18.53
C LEU A 312 3.35 2.55 -18.12
N ARG A 313 3.61 1.25 -17.88
CA ARG A 313 4.94 0.78 -17.51
C ARG A 313 5.76 0.38 -18.72
N GLU A 314 5.28 -0.61 -19.52
CA GLU A 314 6.10 -1.24 -20.55
C GLU A 314 6.26 -0.33 -21.80
N ASP A 315 5.16 0.31 -22.27
CA ASP A 315 5.21 1.17 -23.45
C ASP A 315 5.70 2.59 -23.13
N LYS A 316 5.15 3.23 -22.08
CA LYS A 316 5.42 4.64 -21.74
C LYS A 316 6.54 4.84 -20.72
N GLY A 317 6.83 3.88 -19.85
CA GLY A 317 7.80 4.02 -18.78
C GLY A 317 7.48 5.14 -17.78
N TYR A 318 6.19 5.43 -17.57
CA TYR A 318 5.74 6.50 -16.66
C TYR A 318 5.76 6.10 -15.19
N THR A 319 5.61 4.80 -14.92
CA THR A 319 5.44 4.22 -13.58
C THR A 319 6.15 2.88 -13.46
N TYR A 320 6.33 2.39 -12.24
CA TYR A 320 6.72 1.00 -11.96
C TYR A 320 5.54 0.02 -12.05
N GLY A 321 4.30 0.52 -12.05
CA GLY A 321 3.11 -0.30 -12.22
C GLY A 321 1.84 0.53 -12.20
N SER A 322 0.84 0.09 -12.97
CA SER A 322 -0.50 0.66 -12.99
C SER A 322 -1.50 -0.48 -12.98
N TYR A 323 -2.47 -0.38 -12.08
CA TYR A 323 -3.40 -1.46 -11.79
C TYR A 323 -4.82 -0.93 -11.62
N SER A 324 -5.80 -1.82 -11.77
CA SER A 324 -7.18 -1.54 -11.38
C SER A 324 -7.70 -2.54 -10.36
N SER A 325 -8.69 -2.12 -9.61
CA SER A 325 -9.43 -2.96 -8.68
C SER A 325 -10.91 -2.64 -8.74
N LEU A 326 -11.71 -3.69 -8.73
CA LEU A 326 -13.15 -3.60 -8.61
C LEU A 326 -13.56 -4.25 -7.29
N ARG A 327 -13.84 -3.41 -6.29
CA ARG A 327 -14.21 -3.87 -4.95
C ARG A 327 -15.71 -4.00 -4.85
N GLN A 328 -16.19 -5.23 -4.84
CA GLN A 328 -17.56 -5.53 -4.45
C GLN A 328 -17.73 -5.33 -2.93
N ASN A 329 -18.83 -4.73 -2.52
CA ASN A 329 -19.11 -4.50 -1.11
C ASN A 329 -20.62 -4.43 -0.87
N ARG A 330 -21.11 -4.98 0.25
CA ARG A 330 -22.53 -4.95 0.64
C ARG A 330 -23.09 -3.54 0.89
N TYR A 331 -22.23 -2.55 1.09
CA TYR A 331 -22.61 -1.21 1.51
C TYR A 331 -22.20 -0.11 0.53
N ALA A 332 -21.00 -0.20 0.00
CA ALA A 332 -20.51 0.74 -1.02
C ALA A 332 -19.29 0.14 -1.72
N GLY A 333 -19.45 -0.31 -2.93
CA GLY A 333 -18.38 -0.81 -3.79
C GLY A 333 -17.69 0.32 -4.55
N THR A 334 -16.51 0.04 -5.09
CA THR A 334 -15.74 1.01 -5.89
C THR A 334 -15.00 0.33 -7.03
N PHE A 335 -14.95 1.00 -8.17
CA PHE A 335 -13.92 0.79 -9.17
C PHE A 335 -12.81 1.82 -8.95
N ARG A 336 -11.56 1.38 -9.07
CA ARG A 336 -10.37 2.22 -8.86
C ARG A 336 -9.25 1.80 -9.82
N ALA A 337 -8.76 2.73 -10.67
CA ALA A 337 -7.56 2.55 -11.49
C ALA A 337 -6.47 3.53 -11.02
N THR A 338 -5.23 3.06 -10.87
CA THR A 338 -4.17 3.81 -10.19
C THR A 338 -2.81 3.72 -10.83
N ALA A 339 -2.03 4.78 -10.63
CA ALA A 339 -0.61 4.79 -10.94
C ALA A 339 0.12 5.78 -10.01
N SER A 340 1.33 5.43 -9.58
CA SER A 340 2.30 6.34 -8.97
C SER A 340 3.31 6.72 -10.04
N VAL A 341 3.35 7.99 -10.45
CA VAL A 341 4.09 8.45 -11.63
C VAL A 341 5.02 9.60 -11.30
N ARG A 342 6.06 9.81 -12.11
CA ARG A 342 6.86 11.02 -12.01
C ARG A 342 5.99 12.25 -12.24
N ASN A 343 6.20 13.33 -11.47
CA ASN A 343 5.41 14.55 -11.56
C ASN A 343 5.27 15.09 -12.99
N MET A 344 6.34 15.06 -13.77
CA MET A 344 6.38 15.58 -15.15
C MET A 344 5.46 14.85 -16.14
N VAL A 345 4.96 13.67 -15.83
CA VAL A 345 4.11 12.86 -16.73
C VAL A 345 2.73 12.59 -16.13
N THR A 346 2.33 13.39 -15.14
CA THR A 346 1.05 13.23 -14.44
C THR A 346 -0.15 13.41 -15.37
N ASP A 347 -0.15 14.48 -16.16
CA ASP A 347 -1.18 14.79 -17.17
C ASP A 347 -1.30 13.68 -18.22
N SER A 348 -0.18 13.29 -18.80
CA SER A 348 -0.10 12.21 -19.78
C SER A 348 -0.57 10.87 -19.21
N SER A 349 -0.26 10.60 -17.94
CA SER A 349 -0.71 9.39 -17.26
C SER A 349 -2.22 9.38 -17.02
N VAL A 350 -2.83 10.52 -16.69
CA VAL A 350 -4.28 10.67 -16.59
C VAL A 350 -4.94 10.35 -17.93
N VAL A 351 -4.40 10.88 -19.03
CA VAL A 351 -4.92 10.65 -20.38
C VAL A 351 -4.84 9.17 -20.75
N GLU A 352 -3.70 8.51 -20.49
CA GLU A 352 -3.54 7.08 -20.83
C GLU A 352 -4.40 6.17 -19.95
N LEU A 353 -4.54 6.46 -18.64
CA LEU A 353 -5.48 5.74 -17.76
C LEU A 353 -6.91 5.82 -18.28
N GLN A 354 -7.39 7.02 -18.59
CA GLN A 354 -8.74 7.23 -19.14
C GLN A 354 -8.93 6.57 -20.49
N LYS A 355 -7.93 6.59 -21.33
CA LYS A 355 -7.95 5.94 -22.64
C LYS A 355 -8.14 4.42 -22.52
N GLU A 356 -7.42 3.75 -21.60
CA GLU A 356 -7.59 2.32 -21.40
C GLU A 356 -8.96 1.98 -20.79
N ILE A 357 -9.44 2.77 -19.82
CA ILE A 357 -10.79 2.64 -19.28
C ILE A 357 -11.84 2.77 -20.40
N ASN A 358 -11.72 3.80 -21.25
CA ASN A 358 -12.64 4.03 -22.35
C ASN A 358 -12.54 2.95 -23.44
N LYS A 359 -11.36 2.40 -23.70
CA LYS A 359 -11.24 1.26 -24.61
C LYS A 359 -12.03 0.06 -24.10
N MET A 360 -12.00 -0.25 -22.80
CA MET A 360 -12.81 -1.33 -22.22
C MET A 360 -14.31 -1.11 -22.41
N ARG A 361 -14.76 0.13 -22.32
CA ARG A 361 -16.17 0.51 -22.43
C ARG A 361 -16.69 0.49 -23.88
N TYR A 362 -15.90 0.99 -24.80
CA TYR A 362 -16.38 1.27 -26.17
C TYR A 362 -15.79 0.35 -27.24
N LYS A 363 -14.84 -0.51 -26.88
CA LYS A 363 -14.26 -1.51 -27.79
C LYS A 363 -14.23 -2.87 -27.11
N LYS A 364 -14.78 -3.89 -27.78
CA LYS A 364 -14.67 -5.28 -27.30
C LYS A 364 -13.20 -5.67 -27.11
N VAL A 365 -12.93 -6.41 -26.05
CA VAL A 365 -11.64 -7.06 -25.84
C VAL A 365 -11.45 -8.14 -26.91
N SER A 366 -10.22 -8.56 -27.14
CA SER A 366 -9.96 -9.69 -28.04
C SER A 366 -10.38 -11.01 -27.39
N ALA A 367 -10.65 -12.01 -28.23
CA ALA A 367 -10.95 -13.36 -27.74
C ALA A 367 -9.77 -13.92 -26.93
N GLU A 368 -8.54 -13.60 -27.32
CA GLU A 368 -7.32 -14.01 -26.62
C GLU A 368 -7.23 -13.38 -25.23
N GLU A 369 -7.48 -12.08 -25.09
CA GLU A 369 -7.49 -11.40 -23.77
C GLU A 369 -8.53 -12.03 -22.83
N LEU A 370 -9.73 -12.32 -23.34
CA LEU A 370 -10.78 -12.95 -22.55
C LEU A 370 -10.38 -14.36 -22.13
N GLU A 371 -9.90 -15.18 -23.07
CA GLU A 371 -9.51 -16.55 -22.77
C GLU A 371 -8.32 -16.61 -21.78
N ASN A 372 -7.30 -15.78 -21.97
CA ASN A 372 -6.18 -15.69 -21.01
C ASN A 372 -6.67 -15.30 -19.61
N SER A 373 -7.58 -14.35 -19.50
CA SER A 373 -8.18 -13.95 -18.21
C SER A 373 -8.99 -15.07 -17.56
N LYS A 374 -9.79 -15.83 -18.34
CA LYS A 374 -10.53 -16.99 -17.85
C LYS A 374 -9.58 -18.06 -17.30
N GLU A 375 -8.56 -18.43 -18.08
CA GLU A 375 -7.60 -19.45 -17.68
C GLU A 375 -6.80 -19.05 -16.44
N GLU A 376 -6.45 -17.78 -16.29
CA GLU A 376 -5.81 -17.26 -15.07
C GLU A 376 -6.71 -17.45 -13.84
N TYR A 377 -7.99 -17.06 -13.92
CA TYR A 377 -8.94 -17.23 -12.82
C TYR A 377 -9.24 -18.70 -12.51
N ILE A 378 -9.40 -19.54 -13.52
CA ILE A 378 -9.61 -20.98 -13.34
C ILE A 378 -8.39 -21.63 -12.70
N GLY A 379 -7.19 -21.30 -13.20
CA GLY A 379 -5.94 -21.80 -12.64
C GLY A 379 -5.74 -21.36 -11.18
N GLY A 380 -5.96 -20.09 -10.90
CA GLY A 380 -5.95 -19.55 -9.54
C GLY A 380 -6.94 -20.25 -8.61
N PHE A 381 -8.18 -20.40 -9.04
CA PHE A 381 -9.22 -21.07 -8.27
C PHE A 381 -8.85 -22.53 -7.93
N VAL A 382 -8.36 -23.29 -8.91
CA VAL A 382 -7.93 -24.70 -8.72
C VAL A 382 -6.79 -24.82 -7.72
N MET A 383 -5.86 -23.87 -7.72
CA MET A 383 -4.77 -23.82 -6.74
C MET A 383 -5.28 -23.41 -5.36
N ASP A 384 -6.20 -22.47 -5.30
CA ASP A 384 -6.70 -21.90 -4.04
C ASP A 384 -7.62 -22.85 -3.28
N VAL A 385 -8.45 -23.62 -3.95
CA VAL A 385 -9.34 -24.59 -3.29
C VAL A 385 -8.62 -25.75 -2.61
N GLN A 386 -7.33 -25.92 -2.87
CA GLN A 386 -6.49 -26.88 -2.16
C GLN A 386 -6.15 -26.42 -0.73
N LYS A 387 -6.32 -25.12 -0.45
CA LYS A 387 -6.06 -24.50 0.85
C LYS A 387 -7.31 -24.60 1.72
N PRO A 388 -7.26 -25.19 2.92
CA PRO A 388 -8.42 -25.27 3.82
C PRO A 388 -9.06 -23.91 4.10
N ARG A 389 -8.23 -22.90 4.28
CA ARG A 389 -8.66 -21.50 4.50
C ARG A 389 -9.55 -20.96 3.38
N THR A 390 -9.27 -21.33 2.12
CA THR A 390 -10.10 -20.89 0.99
C THR A 390 -11.49 -21.50 1.06
N VAL A 391 -11.58 -22.79 1.35
CA VAL A 391 -12.87 -23.48 1.51
C VAL A 391 -13.67 -22.91 2.68
N ALA A 392 -12.99 -22.59 3.78
CA ALA A 392 -13.58 -21.97 4.94
C ALA A 392 -14.10 -20.53 4.64
N ASN A 393 -13.34 -19.74 3.87
CA ASN A 393 -13.79 -18.42 3.42
C ASN A 393 -14.97 -18.50 2.46
N PHE A 394 -15.03 -19.51 1.59
CA PHE A 394 -16.17 -19.74 0.72
C PHE A 394 -17.43 -20.02 1.53
N ALA A 395 -17.34 -20.88 2.53
CA ALA A 395 -18.46 -21.17 3.42
C ALA A 395 -18.92 -19.91 4.19
N LEU A 396 -17.97 -19.10 4.67
CA LEU A 396 -18.25 -17.84 5.33
C LEU A 396 -18.94 -16.84 4.39
N ASN A 397 -18.48 -16.74 3.13
CA ASN A 397 -19.08 -15.85 2.15
C ASN A 397 -20.52 -16.28 1.77
N ILE A 398 -20.76 -17.58 1.61
CA ILE A 398 -22.10 -18.12 1.38
C ILE A 398 -23.06 -17.62 2.47
N GLU A 399 -22.68 -17.76 3.75
CA GLU A 399 -23.48 -17.29 4.87
C GLU A 399 -23.63 -15.76 4.92
N ARG A 400 -22.51 -15.05 4.75
CA ARG A 400 -22.45 -13.59 4.92
C ARG A 400 -23.16 -12.82 3.81
N TYR A 401 -23.12 -13.35 2.57
CA TYR A 401 -23.72 -12.74 1.40
C TYR A 401 -25.02 -13.43 0.96
N ASN A 402 -25.47 -14.44 1.73
CA ASN A 402 -26.66 -15.25 1.42
C ASN A 402 -26.61 -15.80 -0.01
N LEU A 403 -25.46 -16.37 -0.39
CA LEU A 403 -25.25 -16.97 -1.71
C LEU A 403 -25.85 -18.38 -1.78
N PRO A 404 -26.16 -18.90 -2.99
CA PRO A 404 -26.51 -20.31 -3.17
C PRO A 404 -25.40 -21.23 -2.62
N GLU A 405 -25.78 -22.37 -2.04
CA GLU A 405 -24.83 -23.33 -1.48
C GLU A 405 -23.79 -23.85 -2.51
N ASP A 406 -24.20 -23.93 -3.78
CA ASP A 406 -23.38 -24.39 -4.91
C ASP A 406 -22.65 -23.25 -5.65
N PHE A 407 -22.65 -22.04 -5.11
CA PHE A 407 -22.04 -20.84 -5.75
C PHE A 407 -20.61 -21.10 -6.22
N TYR A 408 -19.77 -21.63 -5.35
CA TYR A 408 -18.37 -21.91 -5.68
C TYR A 408 -18.16 -23.23 -6.44
N GLU A 409 -19.10 -24.16 -6.38
CA GLU A 409 -19.09 -25.37 -7.23
C GLU A 409 -19.31 -25.00 -8.71
N ASN A 410 -20.12 -23.97 -8.96
CA ASN A 410 -20.39 -23.46 -10.30
C ASN A 410 -19.36 -22.41 -10.79
N TYR A 411 -18.32 -22.07 -10.00
CA TYR A 411 -17.39 -20.99 -10.31
C TYR A 411 -16.74 -21.12 -11.69
N ILE A 412 -16.13 -22.28 -12.00
CA ILE A 412 -15.47 -22.54 -13.29
C ILE A 412 -16.47 -22.45 -14.44
N LYS A 413 -17.65 -23.04 -14.27
CA LYS A 413 -18.73 -22.98 -15.28
C LYS A 413 -19.13 -21.54 -15.58
N ASN A 414 -19.31 -20.73 -14.55
CA ASN A 414 -19.72 -19.34 -14.69
C ASN A 414 -18.63 -18.47 -15.33
N ILE A 415 -17.35 -18.65 -14.95
CA ILE A 415 -16.22 -17.99 -15.62
C ILE A 415 -16.17 -18.33 -17.11
N LYS A 416 -16.32 -19.62 -17.47
CA LYS A 416 -16.29 -20.06 -18.88
C LYS A 416 -17.46 -19.52 -19.69
N ALA A 417 -18.61 -19.33 -19.08
CA ALA A 417 -19.82 -18.85 -19.76
C ALA A 417 -19.73 -17.37 -20.16
N VAL A 418 -18.84 -16.57 -19.56
CA VAL A 418 -18.70 -15.13 -19.86
C VAL A 418 -18.30 -14.91 -21.32
N THR A 419 -19.04 -14.03 -21.99
CA THR A 419 -18.81 -13.65 -23.40
C THR A 419 -18.08 -12.30 -23.53
N LEU A 420 -17.64 -11.96 -24.73
CA LEU A 420 -17.06 -10.64 -25.05
C LEU A 420 -18.07 -9.50 -24.80
N ASP A 421 -19.34 -9.75 -25.06
CA ASP A 421 -20.41 -8.77 -24.83
C ASP A 421 -20.64 -8.55 -23.33
N ASP A 422 -20.59 -9.60 -22.53
CA ASP A 422 -20.74 -9.49 -21.07
C ASP A 422 -19.61 -8.66 -20.46
N VAL A 423 -18.36 -8.89 -20.89
CA VAL A 423 -17.19 -8.10 -20.44
C VAL A 423 -17.35 -6.62 -20.79
N GLN A 424 -17.80 -6.31 -22.01
CA GLN A 424 -18.03 -4.93 -22.43
C GLN A 424 -19.17 -4.29 -21.65
N ASN A 425 -20.29 -5.00 -21.47
CA ASN A 425 -21.43 -4.50 -20.69
C ASN A 425 -21.06 -4.24 -19.24
N ALA A 426 -20.29 -5.12 -18.62
CA ALA A 426 -19.75 -4.92 -17.28
C ALA A 426 -18.82 -3.70 -17.20
N ALA A 427 -17.94 -3.51 -18.19
CA ALA A 427 -17.08 -2.33 -18.26
C ALA A 427 -17.88 -1.02 -18.42
N ILE A 428 -18.94 -1.01 -19.25
CA ILE A 428 -19.84 0.14 -19.39
C ILE A 428 -20.54 0.46 -18.05
N LYS A 429 -21.00 -0.57 -17.34
CA LYS A 429 -21.74 -0.43 -16.09
C LYS A 429 -20.87 0.04 -14.94
N TYR A 430 -19.67 -0.50 -14.81
CA TYR A 430 -18.84 -0.35 -13.60
C TYR A 430 -17.63 0.58 -13.76
N PHE A 431 -17.04 0.71 -14.94
CA PHE A 431 -15.91 1.60 -15.18
C PHE A 431 -16.37 2.96 -15.68
N ARG A 432 -16.91 3.76 -14.78
CA ARG A 432 -17.60 5.02 -15.11
C ARG A 432 -16.60 6.15 -15.39
N GLY A 433 -15.70 5.95 -16.40
CA GLY A 433 -14.73 6.94 -16.81
C GLY A 433 -15.29 8.31 -17.18
N ASP A 434 -16.58 8.42 -17.42
CA ASP A 434 -17.37 9.64 -17.69
C ASP A 434 -17.92 10.31 -16.42
N GLN A 435 -17.92 9.63 -15.28
CA GLN A 435 -18.47 10.08 -13.99
C GLN A 435 -17.54 9.73 -12.84
N ALA A 436 -16.23 9.78 -13.08
CA ALA A 436 -15.20 9.43 -12.12
C ALA A 436 -14.58 10.66 -11.46
N ARG A 437 -14.04 10.46 -10.28
CA ARG A 437 -13.11 11.40 -9.65
C ARG A 437 -11.69 10.98 -10.00
N ILE A 438 -10.94 11.88 -10.60
CA ILE A 438 -9.50 11.72 -10.80
C ILE A 438 -8.82 12.40 -9.62
N VAL A 439 -8.45 11.63 -8.59
CA VAL A 439 -7.79 12.15 -7.40
C VAL A 439 -6.29 12.13 -7.64
N ILE A 440 -5.65 13.29 -7.57
CA ILE A 440 -4.22 13.46 -7.81
C ILE A 440 -3.58 14.11 -6.58
N THR A 441 -2.61 13.44 -5.98
CA THR A 441 -1.79 14.01 -4.92
C THR A 441 -0.36 14.13 -5.42
N GLY A 442 0.14 15.35 -5.53
CA GLY A 442 1.45 15.61 -6.14
C GLY A 442 1.96 17.02 -5.82
N LYS A 443 3.16 17.32 -6.29
CA LYS A 443 3.76 18.65 -6.13
C LYS A 443 3.16 19.62 -7.16
N GLY A 444 2.34 20.55 -6.70
CA GLY A 444 1.53 21.43 -7.55
C GLY A 444 2.35 22.21 -8.55
N ILE A 445 3.49 22.75 -8.13
CA ILE A 445 4.37 23.54 -8.99
C ILE A 445 4.90 22.74 -10.21
N ASP A 446 5.08 21.41 -10.06
CA ASP A 446 5.58 20.56 -11.12
C ASP A 446 4.46 20.01 -12.02
N VAL A 447 3.21 19.97 -11.51
CA VAL A 447 2.13 19.16 -12.09
C VAL A 447 1.01 20.02 -12.69
N LEU A 448 0.61 21.13 -12.02
CA LEU A 448 -0.62 21.84 -12.36
C LEU A 448 -0.59 22.49 -13.72
N LYS A 449 0.54 23.05 -14.13
CA LYS A 449 0.66 23.72 -15.44
C LYS A 449 0.27 22.81 -16.60
N ASN A 450 0.62 21.53 -16.54
CA ASN A 450 0.29 20.55 -17.57
C ASN A 450 -1.14 20.01 -17.39
N LEU A 451 -1.58 19.78 -16.14
CA LEU A 451 -2.96 19.36 -15.87
C LEU A 451 -4.00 20.37 -16.33
N GLU A 452 -3.71 21.68 -16.26
CA GLU A 452 -4.60 22.74 -16.73
C GLU A 452 -4.80 22.74 -18.26
N ASN A 453 -3.97 22.01 -19.00
CA ASN A 453 -4.15 21.79 -20.43
C ASN A 453 -5.10 20.62 -20.74
N THR A 454 -5.57 19.91 -19.74
CA THR A 454 -6.57 18.84 -19.91
C THR A 454 -7.98 19.43 -19.95
N ASP A 455 -8.93 18.69 -20.53
CA ASP A 455 -10.35 19.13 -20.62
C ASP A 455 -11.13 18.99 -19.30
N TYR A 456 -10.45 18.62 -18.19
CA TYR A 456 -11.09 18.37 -16.90
C TYR A 456 -11.16 19.63 -16.04
N VAL A 457 -12.27 19.83 -15.35
CA VAL A 457 -12.36 20.82 -14.28
C VAL A 457 -11.49 20.38 -13.11
N ILE A 458 -10.60 21.24 -12.64
CA ILE A 458 -9.73 20.97 -11.49
C ILE A 458 -10.33 21.61 -10.24
N LYS A 459 -10.53 20.79 -9.21
CA LYS A 459 -10.90 21.21 -7.86
C LYS A 459 -9.73 20.96 -6.92
N TYR A 460 -9.52 21.85 -5.97
CA TYR A 460 -8.39 21.80 -5.06
C TYR A 460 -8.84 21.40 -3.65
N PHE A 461 -8.06 20.54 -3.02
CA PHE A 461 -8.32 20.03 -1.68
C PHE A 461 -7.03 20.03 -0.84
N ASP A 462 -7.20 20.20 0.46
CA ASP A 462 -6.11 19.96 1.40
C ASP A 462 -5.91 18.42 1.66
N LYS A 463 -4.90 18.10 2.43
CA LYS A 463 -4.56 16.69 2.77
C LYS A 463 -5.62 15.98 3.63
N GLU A 464 -6.65 16.69 4.05
CA GLU A 464 -7.80 16.18 4.81
C GLU A 464 -9.07 16.08 3.98
N GLY A 465 -9.01 16.54 2.71
CA GLY A 465 -10.15 16.54 1.78
C GLY A 465 -11.11 17.69 1.98
N ASN A 466 -10.68 18.80 2.60
CA ASN A 466 -11.45 20.03 2.62
C ASN A 466 -11.19 20.80 1.32
N PRO A 467 -12.21 21.43 0.70
CA PRO A 467 -12.01 22.31 -0.44
C PRO A 467 -11.05 23.45 -0.09
N THR A 468 -10.14 23.77 -1.00
CA THR A 468 -9.18 24.87 -0.84
C THR A 468 -9.01 25.61 -2.17
N VAL A 469 -8.17 26.63 -2.18
CA VAL A 469 -7.83 27.38 -3.39
C VAL A 469 -6.67 26.72 -4.14
N LYS A 470 -6.48 27.11 -5.41
CA LYS A 470 -5.30 26.70 -6.17
C LYS A 470 -4.03 27.02 -5.38
N PRO A 471 -3.13 26.06 -5.18
CA PRO A 471 -1.88 26.33 -4.49
C PRO A 471 -1.04 27.35 -5.26
N PRO A 472 -0.28 28.21 -4.57
CA PRO A 472 0.63 29.13 -5.24
C PRO A 472 1.67 28.33 -6.02
N MET A 473 1.88 28.71 -7.27
CA MET A 473 2.87 28.05 -8.14
C MET A 473 4.27 28.62 -7.89
N THR A 474 4.35 29.91 -7.65
CA THR A 474 5.53 30.65 -7.23
C THR A 474 5.08 31.90 -6.50
N LEU A 475 5.90 32.39 -5.59
CA LEU A 475 5.69 33.70 -5.01
C LEU A 475 6.40 34.76 -5.86
N PRO A 476 5.84 35.97 -5.96
CA PRO A 476 6.51 37.07 -6.66
C PRO A 476 7.83 37.41 -5.94
N ILE A 477 8.89 37.55 -6.73
CA ILE A 477 10.18 38.04 -6.21
C ILE A 477 9.96 39.54 -5.88
N PRO A 478 10.27 39.99 -4.64
CA PRO A 478 10.18 41.40 -4.28
C PRO A 478 11.03 42.26 -5.20
N ALA A 479 10.51 43.43 -5.57
CA ALA A 479 11.23 44.35 -6.45
C ALA A 479 12.62 44.69 -5.84
N GLY A 480 13.67 44.57 -6.66
CA GLY A 480 15.04 44.83 -6.25
C GLY A 480 15.72 43.71 -5.44
N MET A 481 15.04 42.59 -5.17
CA MET A 481 15.67 41.41 -4.57
C MET A 481 16.53 40.69 -5.63
N THR A 482 17.76 40.40 -5.28
CA THR A 482 18.72 39.69 -6.14
C THR A 482 19.31 38.48 -5.42
N ALA A 483 19.99 37.60 -6.14
CA ALA A 483 20.74 36.48 -5.53
C ALA A 483 21.78 37.01 -4.51
N GLU A 484 22.44 38.12 -4.81
CA GLU A 484 23.38 38.76 -3.91
C GLU A 484 22.71 39.18 -2.60
N ASN A 485 21.53 39.84 -2.66
CA ASN A 485 20.79 40.23 -1.46
C ASN A 485 20.38 39.02 -0.60
N VAL A 486 19.95 37.93 -1.24
CA VAL A 486 19.55 36.71 -0.55
C VAL A 486 20.75 36.09 0.18
N VAL A 487 21.85 35.91 -0.51
CA VAL A 487 23.07 35.35 0.07
C VAL A 487 23.64 36.25 1.15
N ASP A 488 23.60 37.59 1.00
CA ASP A 488 24.03 38.52 2.03
C ASP A 488 23.24 38.41 3.32
N LYS A 489 21.90 38.32 3.21
CA LYS A 489 21.05 38.10 4.38
C LYS A 489 21.33 36.76 5.06
N TYR A 490 21.54 35.70 4.28
CA TYR A 490 21.95 34.41 4.80
C TYR A 490 23.28 34.51 5.57
N ILE A 491 24.29 35.15 4.98
CA ILE A 491 25.57 35.35 5.62
C ILE A 491 25.43 36.17 6.94
N GLU A 492 24.58 37.19 6.95
CA GLU A 492 24.27 37.97 8.14
C GLU A 492 23.58 37.09 9.22
N ALA A 493 22.59 36.27 8.84
CA ALA A 493 21.86 35.38 9.74
C ALA A 493 22.77 34.34 10.43
N ILE A 494 23.77 33.78 9.73
CA ILE A 494 24.69 32.80 10.28
C ILE A 494 25.86 33.43 11.07
N GLY A 495 25.87 34.76 11.20
CA GLY A 495 26.81 35.47 12.08
C GLY A 495 27.69 36.54 11.44
N GLY A 496 27.47 36.84 10.18
CA GLY A 496 28.10 37.92 9.44
C GLY A 496 29.38 37.51 8.71
N LYS A 497 29.77 38.37 7.76
CA LYS A 497 30.92 38.13 6.88
C LYS A 497 32.23 37.88 7.61
N ASP A 498 32.51 38.60 8.69
CA ASP A 498 33.76 38.46 9.44
C ASP A 498 33.92 37.06 10.06
N LYS A 499 32.82 36.47 10.57
CA LYS A 499 32.83 35.11 11.10
C LYS A 499 33.00 34.07 10.00
N VAL A 500 32.31 34.27 8.86
CA VAL A 500 32.44 33.38 7.70
C VAL A 500 33.87 33.42 7.14
N ASP A 501 34.44 34.58 6.97
CA ASP A 501 35.84 34.78 6.50
C ASP A 501 36.87 34.20 7.50
N ALA A 502 36.54 34.15 8.79
CA ALA A 502 37.39 33.54 9.81
C ALA A 502 37.45 32.00 9.74
N ILE A 503 36.45 31.36 9.10
CA ILE A 503 36.43 29.92 8.92
C ILE A 503 37.49 29.53 7.87
N LYS A 504 38.56 28.88 8.31
CA LYS A 504 39.63 28.43 7.40
C LYS A 504 39.51 26.95 7.03
N THR A 505 38.81 26.18 7.81
CA THR A 505 38.63 24.74 7.58
C THR A 505 37.24 24.31 8.01
N THR A 506 36.68 23.34 7.29
CA THR A 506 35.41 22.67 7.66
C THR A 506 35.56 21.17 7.56
N MET A 507 34.76 20.47 8.35
CA MET A 507 34.58 19.03 8.24
C MET A 507 33.09 18.73 8.38
N ILE A 508 32.54 18.07 7.37
CA ILE A 508 31.14 17.61 7.34
C ILE A 508 31.17 16.09 7.32
N VAL A 509 30.41 15.48 8.22
CA VAL A 509 30.21 14.02 8.25
C VAL A 509 28.73 13.76 8.09
N SER A 510 28.39 13.06 7.01
CA SER A 510 27.01 12.68 6.69
C SER A 510 26.87 11.16 6.75
N ASN A 511 25.83 10.70 7.42
CA ASN A 511 25.47 9.29 7.48
C ASN A 511 24.28 9.04 6.55
N ALA A 512 24.35 7.97 5.77
CA ALA A 512 23.25 7.52 4.92
C ALA A 512 23.14 5.99 4.96
N THR A 513 22.00 5.47 4.51
CA THR A 513 21.79 4.04 4.35
C THR A 513 21.28 3.79 2.93
N ILE A 514 21.97 2.94 2.18
CA ILE A 514 21.56 2.52 0.84
C ILE A 514 21.30 1.01 0.88
N GLN A 515 20.07 0.60 0.58
CA GLN A 515 19.64 -0.81 0.61
C GLN A 515 20.05 -1.54 1.90
N GLY A 516 19.85 -0.89 3.05
CA GLY A 516 20.22 -1.45 4.36
C GLY A 516 21.70 -1.40 4.72
N THR A 517 22.57 -0.93 3.82
CA THR A 517 24.01 -0.80 4.07
C THR A 517 24.36 0.61 4.54
N PRO A 518 24.92 0.78 5.74
CA PRO A 518 25.34 2.09 6.23
C PRO A 518 26.57 2.59 5.47
N LEU A 519 26.52 3.86 5.10
CA LEU A 519 27.66 4.58 4.52
C LEU A 519 27.88 5.90 5.26
N VAL A 520 29.14 6.30 5.30
CA VAL A 520 29.57 7.56 5.89
C VAL A 520 30.31 8.35 4.81
N MET A 521 29.85 9.58 4.57
CA MET A 521 30.54 10.53 3.71
C MET A 521 31.22 11.58 4.59
N THR A 522 32.51 11.73 4.43
CA THR A 522 33.31 12.76 5.11
C THR A 522 33.86 13.76 4.08
N MET A 523 33.50 15.02 4.24
CA MET A 523 34.06 16.12 3.47
C MET A 523 34.91 17.01 4.36
N LYS A 524 36.14 17.28 3.96
CA LYS A 524 37.02 18.24 4.61
C LYS A 524 37.43 19.29 3.60
N SER A 525 37.38 20.53 4.00
CA SER A 525 37.82 21.65 3.16
C SER A 525 38.76 22.59 3.92
N SER A 526 39.65 23.20 3.18
CA SER A 526 40.58 24.22 3.72
C SER A 526 40.77 25.31 2.69
N ALA A 527 40.66 26.56 3.17
CA ALA A 527 40.86 27.73 2.32
C ALA A 527 42.24 27.72 1.63
N PRO A 528 42.34 28.26 0.40
CA PRO A 528 41.24 28.83 -0.37
C PRO A 528 40.42 27.76 -1.17
N ASN A 529 41.00 26.58 -1.45
CA ASN A 529 40.38 25.63 -2.40
C ASN A 529 40.83 24.17 -2.19
N LYS A 530 41.37 23.79 -1.02
CA LYS A 530 41.78 22.40 -0.75
C LYS A 530 40.56 21.60 -0.29
N THR A 531 40.36 20.42 -0.87
CA THR A 531 39.26 19.54 -0.53
C THR A 531 39.69 18.09 -0.37
N LEU A 532 39.00 17.38 0.51
CA LEU A 532 39.06 15.93 0.65
C LEU A 532 37.63 15.43 0.84
N GLN A 533 37.22 14.46 0.01
CA GLN A 533 35.97 13.75 0.16
C GLN A 533 36.26 12.26 0.28
N GLU A 534 35.65 11.61 1.26
CA GLU A 534 35.75 10.17 1.48
C GLU A 534 34.33 9.59 1.62
N ILE A 535 34.08 8.46 0.96
CA ILE A 535 32.88 7.65 1.14
C ILE A 535 33.32 6.31 1.70
N ALA A 536 32.90 6.02 2.92
CA ALA A 536 33.16 4.77 3.61
C ALA A 536 31.89 3.94 3.72
N VAL A 537 32.00 2.64 3.44
CA VAL A 537 30.94 1.64 3.60
C VAL A 537 31.41 0.64 4.64
N MET A 538 30.62 0.44 5.68
CA MET A 538 30.99 -0.42 6.82
C MET A 538 32.40 -0.10 7.39
N GLY A 539 32.77 1.18 7.46
CA GLY A 539 34.05 1.63 7.97
C GLY A 539 35.24 1.55 6.99
N ASN A 540 35.05 1.01 5.80
CA ASN A 540 36.09 0.94 4.76
C ASN A 540 35.91 2.05 3.74
N VAL A 541 36.97 2.84 3.47
CA VAL A 541 36.92 3.90 2.45
C VAL A 541 36.89 3.25 1.06
N MET A 542 35.76 3.39 0.39
CA MET A 542 35.50 2.85 -0.95
C MET A 542 35.84 3.85 -2.05
N GLN A 543 35.69 5.13 -1.75
CA GLN A 543 35.98 6.21 -2.69
C GLN A 543 36.63 7.38 -1.94
N LYS A 544 37.61 8.00 -2.56
CA LYS A 544 38.30 9.17 -2.04
C LYS A 544 38.64 10.14 -3.17
N SER A 545 38.36 11.42 -2.96
CA SER A 545 38.79 12.51 -3.84
C SER A 545 39.59 13.52 -3.03
N VAL A 546 40.73 13.93 -3.54
CA VAL A 546 41.63 14.88 -2.87
C VAL A 546 42.09 15.93 -3.89
N PHE A 547 41.96 17.20 -3.50
CA PHE A 547 42.55 18.34 -4.20
C PHE A 547 43.36 19.18 -3.23
N ASN A 548 44.64 19.42 -3.54
CA ASN A 548 45.58 20.10 -2.63
C ASN A 548 45.71 21.61 -2.87
N GLY A 549 44.90 22.15 -3.83
CA GLY A 549 44.98 23.54 -4.27
C GLY A 549 45.65 23.72 -5.63
N GLU A 550 46.42 22.77 -6.08
CA GLU A 550 47.13 22.81 -7.38
C GLU A 550 46.84 21.57 -8.23
N THR A 551 46.86 20.41 -7.62
CA THR A 551 46.65 19.12 -8.24
C THR A 551 45.71 18.26 -7.39
N GLY A 552 45.17 17.21 -7.97
CA GLY A 552 44.30 16.30 -7.23
C GLY A 552 44.26 14.91 -7.83
N TYR A 553 43.63 14.01 -7.07
CA TYR A 553 43.38 12.64 -7.52
C TYR A 553 42.02 12.12 -6.99
N GLN A 554 41.52 11.16 -7.68
CA GLN A 554 40.40 10.34 -7.22
C GLN A 554 40.86 8.90 -7.07
N SER A 555 40.37 8.20 -6.06
CA SER A 555 40.60 6.78 -5.94
C SER A 555 39.27 6.05 -5.66
N ALA A 556 39.08 4.92 -6.31
CA ALA A 556 37.94 4.03 -6.09
C ALA A 556 38.48 2.60 -5.96
N ARG A 557 38.04 1.90 -4.91
CA ARG A 557 38.46 0.50 -4.66
C ARG A 557 39.98 0.28 -4.73
N GLY A 558 40.74 1.27 -4.24
CA GLY A 558 42.22 1.21 -4.20
C GLY A 558 42.95 1.63 -5.49
N GLN A 559 42.22 1.85 -6.59
CA GLN A 559 42.81 2.39 -7.82
C GLN A 559 42.80 3.92 -7.79
N LYS A 560 43.95 4.52 -8.00
CA LYS A 560 44.17 5.98 -8.01
C LYS A 560 44.24 6.48 -9.44
N MET A 561 43.54 7.58 -9.73
CA MET A 561 43.59 8.33 -10.99
C MET A 561 43.81 9.79 -10.67
N ASP A 562 44.79 10.43 -11.31
CA ASP A 562 45.01 11.85 -11.17
C ASP A 562 43.91 12.65 -11.90
N MET A 563 43.56 13.81 -11.36
CA MET A 563 42.58 14.71 -11.96
C MET A 563 43.11 15.26 -13.30
N GLN A 564 42.21 15.33 -14.26
CA GLN A 564 42.46 15.96 -15.54
C GLN A 564 42.46 17.49 -15.43
N GLN A 565 43.06 18.20 -16.37
CA GLN A 565 43.20 19.66 -16.33
C GLN A 565 41.88 20.39 -16.13
N ALA A 566 40.82 19.97 -16.81
CA ALA A 566 39.49 20.58 -16.65
C ALA A 566 38.93 20.45 -15.21
N GLN A 567 39.15 19.30 -14.56
CA GLN A 567 38.75 19.07 -13.16
C GLN A 567 39.60 19.91 -12.18
N ILE A 568 40.90 20.11 -12.49
CA ILE A 568 41.81 20.97 -11.72
C ILE A 568 41.35 22.43 -11.83
N ASP A 569 41.01 22.89 -13.02
CA ASP A 569 40.56 24.26 -13.25
C ASP A 569 39.24 24.56 -12.55
N GLU A 570 38.31 23.61 -12.56
CA GLU A 570 37.07 23.68 -11.81
C GLU A 570 37.31 23.70 -10.30
N ALA A 571 38.18 22.80 -9.77
CA ALA A 571 38.52 22.76 -8.34
C ALA A 571 39.22 24.03 -7.88
N LYS A 572 40.03 24.67 -8.74
CA LYS A 572 40.68 25.96 -8.43
C LYS A 572 39.68 27.11 -8.37
N ALA A 573 38.63 27.06 -9.18
CA ALA A 573 37.59 28.06 -9.20
C ALA A 573 36.64 27.96 -7.97
N ASN A 574 36.55 26.80 -7.37
CA ASN A 574 35.71 26.55 -6.19
C ASN A 574 36.39 27.02 -4.91
N LEU A 575 35.95 28.15 -4.39
CA LEU A 575 36.43 28.67 -3.12
C LEU A 575 35.80 27.92 -1.94
N VAL A 576 36.63 27.37 -1.08
CA VAL A 576 36.20 26.65 0.14
C VAL A 576 36.89 27.32 1.36
N PRO A 577 36.39 27.11 2.56
CA PRO A 577 35.35 26.15 3.00
C PRO A 577 33.92 26.64 2.86
N PHE A 578 33.70 27.88 2.43
CA PHE A 578 32.40 28.49 2.35
C PHE A 578 32.10 28.90 0.91
N SER A 579 31.51 27.95 0.17
CA SER A 579 31.19 28.11 -1.27
C SER A 579 30.01 29.05 -1.53
N ASP A 580 29.17 29.31 -0.52
CA ASP A 580 27.93 30.10 -0.66
C ASP A 580 28.21 31.52 -1.18
N MET A 581 29.37 32.07 -0.91
CA MET A 581 29.78 33.37 -1.46
C MET A 581 29.79 33.41 -2.99
N ALA A 582 29.99 32.27 -3.66
CA ALA A 582 29.93 32.19 -5.11
C ALA A 582 28.53 32.36 -5.65
N TYR A 583 27.50 31.94 -4.89
CA TYR A 583 26.09 32.00 -5.28
C TYR A 583 25.54 33.44 -5.38
N LYS A 584 26.25 34.44 -4.83
CA LYS A 584 25.93 35.84 -5.09
C LYS A 584 25.94 36.22 -6.57
N LYS A 585 26.70 35.49 -7.38
CA LYS A 585 26.77 35.66 -8.84
C LYS A 585 25.69 34.91 -9.60
N GLY A 586 24.87 34.13 -8.90
CA GLY A 586 23.75 33.41 -9.46
C GLY A 586 22.58 34.33 -9.83
N THR A 587 21.53 33.72 -10.32
CA THR A 587 20.25 34.37 -10.60
C THR A 587 19.24 33.97 -9.54
N LEU A 588 18.56 34.92 -8.92
CA LEU A 588 17.38 34.63 -8.12
C LEU A 588 16.25 34.22 -9.08
N ASP A 589 15.98 32.92 -9.15
CA ASP A 589 15.08 32.34 -10.13
C ASP A 589 13.61 32.46 -9.70
N ARG A 590 13.31 32.07 -8.46
CA ARG A 590 11.96 32.07 -7.92
C ARG A 590 11.94 32.05 -6.39
N ILE A 591 10.78 32.28 -5.82
CA ILE A 591 10.48 31.97 -4.42
C ILE A 591 9.53 30.78 -4.43
N GLU A 592 9.95 29.68 -3.82
CA GLU A 592 9.22 28.42 -3.80
C GLU A 592 8.76 28.10 -2.38
N PRO A 593 7.46 27.97 -2.14
CA PRO A 593 6.95 27.52 -0.84
C PRO A 593 7.12 26.01 -0.70
N ILE A 594 7.87 25.59 0.32
CA ILE A 594 8.06 24.17 0.70
C ILE A 594 7.69 24.02 2.16
N ASP A 595 6.75 23.11 2.48
CA ASP A 595 6.30 22.83 3.86
C ASP A 595 5.89 24.10 4.66
N GLY A 596 5.33 25.11 3.97
CA GLY A 596 4.92 26.37 4.59
C GLY A 596 6.03 27.38 4.84
N VAL A 597 7.27 27.09 4.43
CA VAL A 597 8.40 28.00 4.43
C VAL A 597 8.68 28.47 3.01
N ASN A 598 8.93 29.77 2.83
CA ASN A 598 9.22 30.34 1.52
C ASN A 598 10.74 30.35 1.30
N TYR A 599 11.20 29.59 0.32
CA TYR A 599 12.61 29.54 -0.03
C TYR A 599 12.91 30.41 -1.24
N TYR A 600 13.92 31.26 -1.12
CA TYR A 600 14.52 31.95 -2.26
C TYR A 600 15.41 30.98 -3.02
N VAL A 601 15.08 30.70 -4.26
CA VAL A 601 15.85 29.74 -5.08
C VAL A 601 16.84 30.52 -5.95
N VAL A 602 18.10 30.32 -5.67
CA VAL A 602 19.21 30.91 -6.44
C VAL A 602 19.79 29.84 -7.36
N GLN A 603 19.72 30.11 -8.67
CA GLN A 603 20.34 29.27 -9.71
C GLN A 603 21.77 29.72 -9.93
N PHE A 604 22.73 28.83 -9.77
CA PHE A 604 24.12 29.04 -10.06
C PHE A 604 24.71 27.84 -10.81
N ASN A 605 25.06 28.04 -12.07
CA ASN A 605 25.40 26.95 -13.01
C ASN A 605 24.28 25.88 -13.01
N ASP A 606 24.62 24.61 -12.84
CA ASP A 606 23.68 23.49 -12.78
C ASP A 606 23.15 23.22 -11.34
N THR A 607 23.37 24.15 -10.40
CA THR A 607 22.99 23.97 -8.99
C THR A 607 21.89 24.95 -8.60
N GLU A 608 20.82 24.46 -7.99
CA GLU A 608 19.82 25.26 -7.29
C GLU A 608 20.13 25.29 -5.79
N VAL A 609 20.15 26.45 -5.19
CA VAL A 609 20.37 26.64 -3.76
C VAL A 609 19.17 27.32 -3.15
N PHE A 610 18.67 26.78 -2.07
CA PHE A 610 17.45 27.21 -1.40
C PHE A 610 17.82 27.93 -0.10
N TYR A 611 17.34 29.16 0.05
CA TYR A 611 17.52 30.00 1.24
C TYR A 611 16.15 30.31 1.86
N ASP A 612 15.97 30.04 3.15
CA ASP A 612 14.79 30.36 3.95
C ASP A 612 14.78 31.79 4.50
#